data_8cbabd8dd7cbc1eee9d750b30a559ab7
#
_entry.id   8cbabd8dd7cbc1eee9d750b30a559ab7
#
_cell.length_a   1.000
_cell.length_b   1.000
_cell.length_c   1.000
_cell.angle_alpha   90.00
_cell.angle_beta   90.00
_cell.angle_gamma   90.00
#
_symmetry.space_group_name_H-M   'P 1'
#
loop_
_entity.id
_entity.type
_entity.pdbx_description
1 polymer ?
#
loop_
_entity_poly.entity_id
_entity_poly.type
_entity_poly.pdbx_seq_one_letter_code
_entity_poly.pdbx_strand_id
1 'polypeptide(L)'
;MKKAAAIVSLFVVGIIGSSCSQSNSQSSKLKSPIGYDITKPVKYQMPSELLEISGIAFNNGDSSLIYAEQDEDGNIYYLRPGDKQIKSVAFGKHGDYEDVAIGKNTAVILRSDGELKSFPLNEVSSGTINSIKTFKDLLPKGEYEGLHYDQFTNKLYALCKQCPGSKHDKTTNGYILNIALDGTITNSGEFNIDVKKISSLANKNKLKFHPSALAKNPLTKQWYILSSFNKLLVVADDKFDVQQVYPLSSEFLQPEGMAFDKQGNLYISNEGDKVSSGNILMFKYTAGK
;
A
#
# COMPACT_ATOMS: atom_id res chain seq x y z
N MET A 1 -19.70 58.78 -77.88
CA MET A 1 -18.55 57.86 -77.96
C MET A 1 -17.99 57.70 -76.56
N LYS A 2 -18.42 56.69 -75.86
CA LYS A 2 -17.99 56.39 -74.48
C LYS A 2 -17.18 55.10 -74.49
N LYS A 3 -15.92 55.16 -74.09
CA LYS A 3 -15.02 54.02 -74.00
C LYS A 3 -15.27 53.30 -72.64
N ALA A 4 -15.57 52.05 -72.72
CA ALA A 4 -15.64 51.17 -71.51
C ALA A 4 -14.23 50.60 -71.17
N ALA A 5 -13.80 50.76 -69.95
CA ALA A 5 -12.60 50.16 -69.45
C ALA A 5 -12.98 48.87 -68.75
N ALA A 6 -12.38 47.79 -69.16
CA ALA A 6 -12.52 46.49 -68.51
C ALA A 6 -11.47 46.34 -67.35
N ILE A 7 -11.95 46.10 -66.18
CA ILE A 7 -11.11 45.79 -65.00
C ILE A 7 -10.97 44.26 -64.88
N VAL A 8 -9.78 43.77 -65.08
CA VAL A 8 -9.44 42.36 -64.84
C VAL A 8 -9.07 42.22 -63.37
N SER A 9 -9.91 41.50 -62.55
CA SER A 9 -9.61 41.16 -61.20
C SER A 9 -8.84 39.82 -61.14
N LEU A 10 -7.62 39.92 -60.70
CA LEU A 10 -6.76 38.75 -60.46
C LEU A 10 -7.09 38.16 -59.08
N PHE A 11 -7.70 36.97 -59.04
CA PHE A 11 -7.91 36.22 -57.80
C PHE A 11 -6.60 35.44 -57.42
N VAL A 12 -5.94 35.87 -56.38
CA VAL A 12 -4.84 35.12 -55.79
C VAL A 12 -5.46 34.13 -54.79
N VAL A 13 -5.45 32.85 -55.10
CA VAL A 13 -5.85 31.77 -54.18
C VAL A 13 -4.65 31.48 -53.26
N GLY A 14 -4.74 31.99 -52.04
CA GLY A 14 -3.78 31.63 -50.98
C GLY A 14 -4.08 30.23 -50.44
N ILE A 15 -3.20 29.29 -50.70
CA ILE A 15 -3.23 27.95 -50.08
C ILE A 15 -2.72 28.10 -48.64
N ILE A 16 -3.66 28.12 -47.65
CA ILE A 16 -3.30 28.04 -46.23
C ILE A 16 -3.00 26.56 -45.92
N GLY A 17 -1.73 26.23 -45.92
CA GLY A 17 -1.27 24.93 -45.44
C GLY A 17 -1.49 24.82 -43.92
N SER A 18 -2.54 24.12 -43.49
CA SER A 18 -2.71 23.72 -42.09
C SER A 18 -1.66 22.66 -41.72
N SER A 19 -0.57 23.10 -41.15
CA SER A 19 0.36 22.14 -40.49
C SER A 19 -0.27 21.64 -39.22
N CYS A 20 -0.89 20.46 -39.27
CA CYS A 20 -1.22 19.69 -38.08
C CYS A 20 0.10 19.29 -37.39
N SER A 21 0.51 20.05 -36.39
CA SER A 21 1.48 19.54 -35.41
C SER A 21 0.80 18.41 -34.63
N GLN A 22 1.06 17.17 -35.04
CA GLN A 22 0.83 16.01 -34.17
C GLN A 22 1.74 16.19 -32.98
N SER A 23 1.18 16.68 -31.87
CA SER A 23 1.79 16.53 -30.56
C SER A 23 1.78 15.03 -30.23
N ASN A 24 2.89 14.34 -30.52
CA ASN A 24 3.17 13.04 -29.95
C ASN A 24 3.28 13.21 -28.42
N SER A 25 2.16 13.21 -27.73
CA SER A 25 2.12 12.91 -26.31
C SER A 25 2.48 11.44 -26.18
N GLN A 26 3.79 11.11 -26.13
CA GLN A 26 4.25 9.87 -25.56
C GLN A 26 3.72 9.86 -24.11
N SER A 27 2.59 9.24 -23.89
CA SER A 27 2.17 8.84 -22.56
C SER A 27 3.30 7.95 -22.03
N SER A 28 4.11 8.48 -21.15
CA SER A 28 5.18 7.71 -20.49
C SER A 28 4.48 6.57 -19.76
N LYS A 29 4.59 5.36 -20.35
CA LYS A 29 4.02 4.15 -19.74
C LYS A 29 4.52 4.07 -18.31
N LEU A 30 3.62 4.09 -17.33
CA LEU A 30 3.99 3.95 -15.92
C LEU A 30 4.86 2.71 -15.77
N LYS A 31 6.04 2.88 -15.18
CA LYS A 31 6.92 1.76 -14.88
C LYS A 31 6.29 0.93 -13.76
N SER A 32 6.48 -0.37 -13.84
CA SER A 32 6.00 -1.33 -12.83
C SER A 32 7.18 -2.07 -12.20
N PRO A 33 7.06 -2.55 -10.97
CA PRO A 33 8.05 -3.47 -10.39
C PRO A 33 8.22 -4.71 -11.26
N ILE A 34 9.43 -5.27 -11.25
CA ILE A 34 9.73 -6.49 -12.01
C ILE A 34 8.75 -7.60 -11.60
N GLY A 35 8.15 -8.23 -12.60
CA GLY A 35 7.14 -9.28 -12.40
C GLY A 35 5.71 -8.80 -12.28
N TYR A 36 5.45 -7.49 -12.30
CA TYR A 36 4.10 -6.93 -12.18
C TYR A 36 3.76 -5.96 -13.31
N ASP A 37 2.47 -5.79 -13.56
CA ASP A 37 1.91 -4.69 -14.34
C ASP A 37 0.91 -3.95 -13.43
N ILE A 38 1.39 -2.90 -12.74
CA ILE A 38 0.55 -2.13 -11.80
C ILE A 38 -0.52 -1.26 -12.49
N THR A 39 -0.58 -1.30 -13.81
CA THR A 39 -1.63 -0.63 -14.60
C THR A 39 -2.83 -1.55 -14.90
N LYS A 40 -2.77 -2.83 -14.51
CA LYS A 40 -3.78 -3.84 -14.82
C LYS A 40 -4.17 -4.68 -13.60
N PRO A 41 -4.76 -4.07 -12.57
CA PRO A 41 -5.23 -4.81 -11.41
C PRO A 41 -6.48 -5.64 -11.71
N VAL A 42 -6.63 -6.74 -10.97
CA VAL A 42 -7.96 -7.28 -10.67
C VAL A 42 -8.48 -6.52 -9.45
N LYS A 43 -9.64 -5.89 -9.57
CA LYS A 43 -10.21 -5.04 -8.53
C LYS A 43 -11.33 -5.77 -7.79
N TYR A 44 -11.22 -5.87 -6.48
CA TYR A 44 -12.25 -6.37 -5.58
C TYR A 44 -12.84 -5.20 -4.81
N GLN A 45 -14.12 -4.91 -5.03
CA GLN A 45 -14.85 -3.90 -4.24
C GLN A 45 -15.12 -4.44 -2.85
N MET A 46 -14.93 -3.60 -1.84
CA MET A 46 -15.20 -3.96 -0.47
C MET A 46 -16.65 -3.64 -0.07
N PRO A 47 -17.24 -4.42 0.84
CA PRO A 47 -18.48 -4.07 1.51
C PRO A 47 -18.36 -2.74 2.29
N SER A 48 -19.50 -2.12 2.62
CA SER A 48 -19.54 -0.81 3.29
C SER A 48 -18.83 -0.78 4.64
N GLU A 49 -18.76 -1.92 5.33
CA GLU A 49 -18.05 -2.09 6.60
C GLU A 49 -16.53 -1.95 6.48
N LEU A 50 -16.00 -2.06 5.26
CA LEU A 50 -14.61 -1.83 4.90
C LEU A 50 -14.46 -0.63 3.95
N LEU A 51 -15.27 0.43 4.16
CA LEU A 51 -15.10 1.68 3.43
C LEU A 51 -13.71 2.27 3.68
N GLU A 52 -13.30 2.30 4.92
CA GLU A 52 -12.01 2.80 5.40
C GLU A 52 -11.03 1.65 5.68
N ILE A 53 -10.98 0.68 4.74
CA ILE A 53 -10.07 -0.46 4.84
C ILE A 53 -8.62 -0.01 4.87
N SER A 54 -7.90 -0.35 5.93
CA SER A 54 -6.46 -0.11 6.08
C SER A 54 -5.67 -1.38 5.80
N GLY A 55 -5.18 -2.06 6.83
CA GLY A 55 -4.35 -3.24 6.69
C GLY A 55 -5.04 -4.48 6.12
N ILE A 56 -4.26 -5.28 5.42
CA ILE A 56 -4.68 -6.60 4.94
C ILE A 56 -3.59 -7.65 5.18
N ALA A 57 -4.00 -8.87 5.49
CA ALA A 57 -3.07 -9.97 5.69
C ALA A 57 -3.62 -11.32 5.19
N PHE A 58 -2.70 -12.23 4.89
CA PHE A 58 -3.00 -13.63 4.58
C PHE A 58 -2.38 -14.55 5.62
N ASN A 59 -3.10 -15.60 6.01
CA ASN A 59 -2.52 -16.65 6.83
C ASN A 59 -1.62 -17.54 5.96
N ASN A 60 -0.31 -17.54 6.23
CA ASN A 60 0.69 -18.29 5.47
C ASN A 60 0.65 -18.03 3.95
N GLY A 61 0.30 -16.81 3.55
CA GLY A 61 0.20 -16.43 2.13
C GLY A 61 -0.97 -17.09 1.38
N ASP A 62 -1.97 -17.62 2.08
CA ASP A 62 -3.17 -18.18 1.45
C ASP A 62 -4.20 -17.09 1.18
N SER A 63 -4.24 -16.61 -0.05
CA SER A 63 -5.13 -15.55 -0.50
C SER A 63 -6.59 -15.99 -0.71
N SER A 64 -6.94 -17.24 -0.42
CA SER A 64 -8.34 -17.70 -0.43
C SER A 64 -9.19 -17.04 0.66
N LEU A 65 -8.56 -16.51 1.70
CA LEU A 65 -9.18 -15.75 2.79
C LEU A 65 -8.32 -14.53 3.11
N ILE A 66 -8.91 -13.36 2.99
CA ILE A 66 -8.30 -12.08 3.36
C ILE A 66 -8.72 -11.79 4.79
N TYR A 67 -7.75 -11.41 5.64
CA TYR A 67 -8.00 -10.77 6.91
C TYR A 67 -7.72 -9.29 6.73
N ALA A 68 -8.59 -8.45 7.28
CA ALA A 68 -8.49 -7.00 7.17
C ALA A 68 -8.91 -6.33 8.48
N GLU A 69 -8.51 -5.13 8.66
CA GLU A 69 -9.06 -4.21 9.65
C GLU A 69 -9.38 -2.88 8.96
N GLN A 70 -10.04 -1.99 9.65
CA GLN A 70 -10.32 -0.63 9.23
C GLN A 70 -10.00 0.32 10.39
N ASP A 71 -9.70 1.57 10.10
CA ASP A 71 -9.07 2.49 11.03
C ASP A 71 -9.91 2.82 12.28
N GLU A 72 -11.24 2.82 12.22
CA GLU A 72 -12.10 3.23 13.31
C GLU A 72 -12.54 2.09 14.23
N ASP A 73 -12.91 0.94 13.68
CA ASP A 73 -13.57 -0.13 14.43
C ASP A 73 -12.60 -1.19 14.96
N GLY A 74 -12.69 -1.52 16.24
CA GLY A 74 -11.93 -2.59 16.86
C GLY A 74 -12.39 -3.99 16.44
N ASN A 75 -12.50 -4.23 15.12
CA ASN A 75 -12.93 -5.49 14.51
C ASN A 75 -11.86 -6.03 13.57
N ILE A 76 -11.58 -7.34 13.65
CA ILE A 76 -10.90 -8.04 12.56
C ILE A 76 -11.98 -8.60 11.62
N TYR A 77 -11.85 -8.27 10.35
CA TYR A 77 -12.73 -8.70 9.28
C TYR A 77 -12.08 -9.84 8.50
N TYR A 78 -12.89 -10.74 7.93
CA TYR A 78 -12.39 -11.77 7.04
C TYR A 78 -13.42 -12.13 5.97
N LEU A 79 -12.91 -12.24 4.72
CA LEU A 79 -13.71 -12.47 3.52
C LEU A 79 -12.90 -13.17 2.43
N ARG A 80 -13.57 -13.85 1.52
CA ARG A 80 -12.93 -14.32 0.28
C ARG A 80 -12.86 -13.18 -0.73
N PRO A 81 -11.84 -13.15 -1.60
CA PRO A 81 -11.79 -12.16 -2.68
C PRO A 81 -13.08 -12.16 -3.52
N GLY A 82 -13.76 -11.02 -3.59
CA GLY A 82 -15.01 -10.84 -4.33
C GLY A 82 -16.29 -11.16 -3.58
N ASP A 83 -16.23 -11.62 -2.32
CA ASP A 83 -17.41 -11.78 -1.48
C ASP A 83 -18.08 -10.42 -1.22
N LYS A 84 -19.41 -10.40 -1.25
CA LYS A 84 -20.22 -9.23 -0.90
C LYS A 84 -20.60 -9.19 0.59
N GLN A 85 -20.49 -10.32 1.25
CA GLN A 85 -20.76 -10.45 2.69
C GLN A 85 -19.44 -10.66 3.42
N ILE A 86 -19.31 -10.00 4.54
CA ILE A 86 -18.13 -10.01 5.37
C ILE A 86 -18.46 -10.59 6.73
N LYS A 87 -17.50 -11.23 7.35
CA LYS A 87 -17.54 -11.63 8.76
C LYS A 87 -16.57 -10.79 9.53
N SER A 88 -16.92 -10.48 10.78
CA SER A 88 -16.05 -9.75 11.69
C SER A 88 -16.11 -10.28 13.09
N VAL A 89 -15.07 -10.05 13.87
CA VAL A 89 -14.98 -10.36 15.30
C VAL A 89 -14.33 -9.20 16.02
N ALA A 90 -14.98 -8.73 17.10
CA ALA A 90 -14.45 -7.63 17.87
C ALA A 90 -13.21 -8.05 18.69
N PHE A 91 -12.14 -7.27 18.58
CA PHE A 91 -10.93 -7.38 19.41
C PHE A 91 -10.74 -6.15 20.31
N GLY A 92 -11.53 -5.10 20.12
CA GLY A 92 -11.36 -3.84 20.85
C GLY A 92 -12.56 -2.94 20.76
N LYS A 93 -12.36 -1.73 21.26
CA LYS A 93 -13.29 -0.61 21.11
C LYS A 93 -12.88 0.18 19.88
N HIS A 94 -13.65 1.19 19.54
CA HIS A 94 -13.29 2.22 18.58
C HIS A 94 -11.87 2.76 18.85
N GLY A 95 -11.07 2.91 17.83
CA GLY A 95 -9.65 3.27 17.92
C GLY A 95 -9.15 3.82 16.59
N ASP A 96 -7.85 3.92 16.44
CA ASP A 96 -7.12 4.40 15.28
C ASP A 96 -6.17 3.25 14.85
N TYR A 97 -6.76 2.24 14.18
CA TYR A 97 -6.07 1.02 13.81
C TYR A 97 -5.52 1.14 12.39
N GLU A 98 -4.30 0.68 12.18
CA GLU A 98 -3.53 1.00 10.96
C GLU A 98 -3.11 -0.23 10.15
N ASP A 99 -2.88 -1.37 10.81
CA ASP A 99 -2.48 -2.56 10.07
C ASP A 99 -2.71 -3.85 10.86
N VAL A 100 -2.81 -4.95 10.13
CA VAL A 100 -2.94 -6.32 10.64
C VAL A 100 -1.85 -7.22 10.06
N ALA A 101 -1.21 -8.00 10.92
CA ALA A 101 -0.29 -9.05 10.51
C ALA A 101 -0.72 -10.41 11.07
N ILE A 102 -0.49 -11.49 10.31
CA ILE A 102 -0.82 -12.85 10.73
C ILE A 102 0.44 -13.72 10.65
N GLY A 103 0.80 -14.31 11.77
CA GLY A 103 1.94 -15.22 11.87
C GLY A 103 1.84 -16.15 13.06
N LYS A 104 2.36 -17.36 12.93
CA LYS A 104 2.34 -18.40 13.99
C LYS A 104 0.93 -18.64 14.58
N ASN A 105 -0.11 -18.64 13.72
CA ASN A 105 -1.51 -18.76 14.15
C ASN A 105 -1.99 -17.64 15.09
N THR A 106 -1.33 -16.50 15.07
CA THR A 106 -1.66 -15.31 15.85
C THR A 106 -1.96 -14.16 14.90
N ALA A 107 -3.03 -13.44 15.15
CA ALA A 107 -3.27 -12.14 14.55
C ALA A 107 -2.67 -11.06 15.45
N VAL A 108 -2.05 -10.07 14.84
CA VAL A 108 -1.49 -8.90 15.52
C VAL A 108 -2.05 -7.66 14.86
N ILE A 109 -2.63 -6.78 15.66
CA ILE A 109 -3.17 -5.49 15.21
C ILE A 109 -2.23 -4.38 15.70
N LEU A 110 -1.94 -3.45 14.83
CA LEU A 110 -1.21 -2.22 15.12
C LEU A 110 -2.20 -1.06 15.24
N ARG A 111 -2.01 -0.23 16.27
CA ARG A 111 -2.69 1.05 16.40
C ARG A 111 -1.70 2.19 16.12
N SER A 112 -2.17 3.32 15.64
CA SER A 112 -1.34 4.47 15.20
C SER A 112 -0.34 4.95 16.25
N ASP A 113 -0.68 4.86 17.55
CA ASP A 113 0.21 5.24 18.65
C ASP A 113 1.27 4.17 19.01
N GLY A 114 1.32 3.05 18.27
CA GLY A 114 2.25 1.94 18.48
C GLY A 114 1.78 0.90 19.49
N GLU A 115 0.54 0.97 20.00
CA GLU A 115 -0.05 -0.12 20.76
C GLU A 115 -0.22 -1.35 19.85
N LEU A 116 0.23 -2.50 20.30
CA LEU A 116 0.00 -3.78 19.61
C LEU A 116 -0.98 -4.63 20.41
N LYS A 117 -1.88 -5.29 19.68
CA LYS A 117 -2.74 -6.34 20.26
C LYS A 117 -2.45 -7.65 19.55
N SER A 118 -2.32 -8.74 20.30
CA SER A 118 -2.19 -10.08 19.72
C SER A 118 -3.26 -11.02 20.29
N PHE A 119 -3.76 -11.89 19.44
CA PHE A 119 -4.73 -12.92 19.81
C PHE A 119 -4.66 -14.13 18.87
N PRO A 120 -5.07 -15.33 19.35
CA PRO A 120 -5.04 -16.54 18.52
C PRO A 120 -5.99 -16.44 17.32
N LEU A 121 -5.50 -16.80 16.14
CA LEU A 121 -6.29 -16.72 14.88
C LEU A 121 -7.48 -17.69 14.88
N ASN A 122 -7.42 -18.81 15.61
CA ASN A 122 -8.55 -19.73 15.72
C ASN A 122 -9.74 -19.12 16.50
N GLU A 123 -9.49 -18.15 17.40
CA GLU A 123 -10.55 -17.43 18.09
C GLU A 123 -11.33 -16.52 17.10
N VAL A 124 -10.67 -15.97 16.09
CA VAL A 124 -11.35 -15.26 14.99
C VAL A 124 -12.31 -16.21 14.25
N SER A 125 -11.85 -17.43 13.93
CA SER A 125 -12.65 -18.42 13.23
C SER A 125 -13.83 -18.91 14.07
N SER A 126 -13.71 -18.91 15.42
CA SER A 126 -14.80 -19.29 16.34
C SER A 126 -15.81 -18.17 16.57
N GLY A 127 -15.53 -16.94 16.14
CA GLY A 127 -16.41 -15.78 16.27
C GLY A 127 -16.34 -15.06 17.61
N THR A 128 -15.38 -15.39 18.47
CA THR A 128 -15.19 -14.72 19.78
C THR A 128 -13.72 -14.72 20.14
N ILE A 129 -13.16 -13.54 20.43
CA ILE A 129 -11.78 -13.37 20.89
C ILE A 129 -11.78 -13.17 22.41
N ASN A 130 -11.15 -14.10 23.12
CA ASN A 130 -11.08 -14.09 24.60
C ASN A 130 -9.65 -13.87 25.12
N SER A 131 -8.65 -14.17 24.31
CA SER A 131 -7.23 -14.26 24.73
C SER A 131 -6.40 -13.10 24.15
N ILE A 132 -6.83 -11.85 24.40
CA ILE A 132 -6.14 -10.67 23.88
C ILE A 132 -4.99 -10.30 24.79
N LYS A 133 -3.78 -10.18 24.21
CA LYS A 133 -2.62 -9.55 24.85
C LYS A 133 -2.45 -8.15 24.26
N THR A 134 -2.20 -7.18 25.13
CA THR A 134 -1.98 -5.78 24.72
C THR A 134 -0.57 -5.35 25.15
N PHE A 135 0.18 -4.79 24.23
CA PHE A 135 1.55 -4.30 24.41
C PHE A 135 1.55 -2.79 24.20
N LYS A 136 1.66 -2.07 25.31
CA LYS A 136 1.86 -0.61 25.33
C LYS A 136 3.35 -0.34 25.55
N ASP A 137 3.80 0.80 25.04
CA ASP A 137 5.19 1.26 25.24
C ASP A 137 6.29 0.28 24.74
N LEU A 138 5.92 -0.73 23.93
CA LEU A 138 6.88 -1.63 23.29
C LEU A 138 7.62 -0.95 22.15
N LEU A 139 6.93 -0.07 21.45
CA LEU A 139 7.46 0.83 20.43
C LEU A 139 7.65 2.24 21.03
N PRO A 140 8.65 3.01 20.59
CA PRO A 140 8.77 4.42 20.96
C PRO A 140 7.50 5.19 20.59
N LYS A 141 7.21 6.27 21.31
CA LYS A 141 6.09 7.16 20.96
C LYS A 141 6.24 7.65 19.53
N GLY A 142 5.17 7.58 18.75
CA GLY A 142 5.20 7.96 17.34
C GLY A 142 3.86 7.67 16.68
N GLU A 143 3.81 7.84 15.37
CA GLU A 143 2.71 7.49 14.51
C GLU A 143 3.17 6.33 13.58
N TYR A 144 2.47 5.23 13.64
CA TYR A 144 2.81 3.98 12.95
C TYR A 144 1.70 3.64 11.98
N GLU A 145 2.06 3.08 10.80
CA GLU A 145 1.10 2.82 9.72
C GLU A 145 1.22 1.43 9.12
N GLY A 146 2.33 0.74 9.30
CA GLY A 146 2.49 -0.56 8.67
C GLY A 146 3.01 -1.63 9.60
N LEU A 147 2.50 -2.85 9.45
CA LEU A 147 2.89 -4.03 10.21
C LEU A 147 2.98 -5.24 9.30
N HIS A 148 4.12 -5.89 9.24
CA HIS A 148 4.31 -7.10 8.45
C HIS A 148 4.91 -8.24 9.27
N TYR A 149 4.37 -9.44 9.12
CA TYR A 149 5.00 -10.67 9.63
C TYR A 149 5.80 -11.36 8.53
N ASP A 150 7.11 -11.43 8.70
CA ASP A 150 8.00 -12.18 7.80
C ASP A 150 8.13 -13.63 8.29
N GLN A 151 7.51 -14.55 7.56
CA GLN A 151 7.53 -15.98 7.87
C GLN A 151 8.93 -16.62 7.79
N PHE A 152 9.90 -15.99 7.12
CA PHE A 152 11.27 -16.53 6.98
C PHE A 152 12.12 -16.22 8.19
N THR A 153 11.95 -15.03 8.76
CA THR A 153 12.65 -14.61 9.98
C THR A 153 11.86 -14.87 11.25
N ASN A 154 10.57 -15.17 11.13
CA ASN A 154 9.60 -15.27 12.24
C ASN A 154 9.52 -13.99 13.08
N LYS A 155 9.59 -12.83 12.43
CA LYS A 155 9.57 -11.52 13.07
C LYS A 155 8.45 -10.65 12.51
N LEU A 156 8.01 -9.71 13.33
CA LEU A 156 7.17 -8.61 12.92
C LEU A 156 8.04 -7.39 12.59
N TYR A 157 7.62 -6.61 11.63
CA TYR A 157 8.24 -5.36 11.21
C TYR A 157 7.18 -4.27 11.30
N ALA A 158 7.38 -3.32 12.22
CA ALA A 158 6.49 -2.17 12.39
C ALA A 158 7.12 -0.94 11.75
N LEU A 159 6.39 -0.30 10.84
CA LEU A 159 6.86 0.87 10.08
C LEU A 159 6.34 2.15 10.71
N CYS A 160 7.24 3.07 10.97
CA CYS A 160 6.89 4.36 11.52
C CYS A 160 6.61 5.39 10.42
N LYS A 161 5.48 6.03 10.49
CA LYS A 161 5.15 7.20 9.67
C LYS A 161 5.79 8.45 10.26
N GLN A 162 5.66 8.66 11.58
CA GLN A 162 6.23 9.82 12.27
C GLN A 162 6.71 9.48 13.67
N CYS A 163 8.01 9.22 13.83
CA CYS A 163 8.64 8.86 15.10
C CYS A 163 9.74 9.83 15.50
N PRO A 164 10.04 9.95 16.82
CA PRO A 164 11.19 10.69 17.30
C PRO A 164 12.49 10.20 16.65
N GLY A 165 13.31 11.12 16.18
CA GLY A 165 14.55 10.80 15.47
C GLY A 165 14.39 10.55 13.96
N SER A 166 13.18 10.29 13.46
CA SER A 166 12.91 10.30 12.03
C SER A 166 13.10 11.70 11.47
N LYS A 167 13.81 11.79 10.37
CA LYS A 167 13.96 13.00 9.58
C LYS A 167 13.32 12.71 8.23
N HIS A 168 12.03 13.03 8.09
CA HIS A 168 11.21 12.68 6.92
C HIS A 168 11.82 13.05 5.57
N ASP A 169 12.81 13.94 5.56
CA ASP A 169 13.61 14.31 4.39
C ASP A 169 14.91 13.51 4.26
N LYS A 170 15.25 12.66 5.24
CA LYS A 170 16.49 11.87 5.29
C LYS A 170 16.26 10.40 5.51
N THR A 171 15.54 10.07 6.59
CA THR A 171 15.31 8.68 6.99
C THR A 171 13.91 8.51 7.55
N THR A 172 13.31 7.35 7.30
CA THR A 172 12.16 6.85 8.05
C THR A 172 12.56 5.58 8.79
N ASN A 173 12.04 5.39 9.99
CA ASN A 173 12.45 4.32 10.89
C ASN A 173 11.39 3.21 10.93
N GLY A 174 11.81 2.01 11.28
CA GLY A 174 10.92 0.93 11.64
C GLY A 174 11.55 0.04 12.72
N TYR A 175 10.73 -0.81 13.32
CA TYR A 175 11.11 -1.63 14.45
C TYR A 175 10.89 -3.11 14.12
N ILE A 176 11.80 -3.94 14.61
CA ILE A 176 11.79 -5.39 14.44
C ILE A 176 11.39 -6.00 15.77
N LEU A 177 10.37 -6.85 15.75
CA LEU A 177 9.80 -7.46 16.94
C LEU A 177 9.82 -8.99 16.81
N ASN A 178 10.09 -9.67 17.91
CA ASN A 178 9.89 -11.11 18.01
C ASN A 178 8.44 -11.38 18.41
N ILE A 179 7.87 -12.46 17.88
CA ILE A 179 6.58 -12.99 18.30
C ILE A 179 6.76 -14.45 18.74
N ALA A 180 6.36 -14.76 19.95
CA ALA A 180 6.36 -16.11 20.49
C ALA A 180 5.11 -16.89 20.07
N LEU A 181 5.11 -18.21 20.25
CA LEU A 181 3.95 -19.06 19.91
C LEU A 181 2.68 -18.74 20.73
N ASP A 182 2.85 -18.19 21.91
CA ASP A 182 1.76 -17.77 22.79
C ASP A 182 1.24 -16.34 22.46
N GLY A 183 1.77 -15.72 21.39
CA GLY A 183 1.44 -14.37 20.97
C GLY A 183 2.18 -13.26 21.74
N THR A 184 3.13 -13.60 22.64
CA THR A 184 3.94 -12.57 23.33
C THR A 184 4.87 -11.89 22.35
N ILE A 185 4.88 -10.54 22.35
CA ILE A 185 5.69 -9.71 21.48
C ILE A 185 6.79 -9.01 22.30
N THR A 186 8.01 -8.95 21.77
CA THR A 186 9.16 -8.27 22.37
C THR A 186 9.95 -7.51 21.32
N ASN A 187 10.59 -6.40 21.71
CA ASN A 187 11.48 -5.67 20.80
C ASN A 187 12.72 -6.51 20.45
N SER A 188 13.17 -6.43 19.20
CA SER A 188 14.33 -7.19 18.68
C SER A 188 15.33 -6.34 17.91
N GLY A 189 14.99 -5.10 17.60
CA GLY A 189 15.87 -4.19 16.86
C GLY A 189 15.10 -3.16 16.05
N GLU A 190 15.81 -2.51 15.17
CA GLU A 190 15.26 -1.45 14.30
C GLU A 190 15.86 -1.52 12.90
N PHE A 191 15.20 -0.87 11.95
CA PHE A 191 15.68 -0.68 10.59
C PHE A 191 15.41 0.75 10.11
N ASN A 192 16.12 1.17 9.07
CA ASN A 192 16.00 2.51 8.51
C ASN A 192 15.88 2.44 6.99
N ILE A 193 15.10 3.36 6.44
CA ILE A 193 14.90 3.53 5.00
C ILE A 193 15.46 4.89 4.60
N ASP A 194 16.34 4.94 3.61
CA ASP A 194 16.97 6.18 3.12
C ASP A 194 16.00 6.98 2.23
N VAL A 195 15.42 8.03 2.80
CA VAL A 195 14.49 8.93 2.10
C VAL A 195 15.19 9.78 1.03
N LYS A 196 16.48 10.08 1.20
CA LYS A 196 17.23 10.81 0.15
C LYS A 196 17.35 9.96 -1.11
N LYS A 197 17.56 8.66 -0.95
CA LYS A 197 17.61 7.73 -2.09
C LYS A 197 16.24 7.61 -2.76
N ILE A 198 15.14 7.52 -1.97
CA ILE A 198 13.78 7.59 -2.52
C ILE A 198 13.58 8.87 -3.31
N SER A 199 13.94 10.02 -2.74
CA SER A 199 13.83 11.34 -3.36
C SER A 199 14.56 11.42 -4.71
N SER A 200 15.82 10.92 -4.74
CA SER A 200 16.63 10.86 -5.93
C SER A 200 16.00 9.98 -7.03
N LEU A 201 15.58 8.76 -6.68
CA LEU A 201 14.99 7.81 -7.63
C LEU A 201 13.61 8.25 -8.13
N ALA A 202 12.86 8.99 -7.31
CA ALA A 202 11.58 9.59 -7.68
C ALA A 202 11.73 10.88 -8.49
N ASN A 203 12.96 11.39 -8.70
CA ASN A 203 13.24 12.71 -9.30
C ASN A 203 12.47 13.85 -8.59
N LYS A 204 12.36 13.77 -7.27
CA LYS A 204 11.67 14.77 -6.42
C LYS A 204 12.69 15.44 -5.49
N ASN A 205 12.79 16.76 -5.55
CA ASN A 205 13.61 17.51 -4.61
C ASN A 205 12.86 17.67 -3.27
N LYS A 206 13.56 17.44 -2.14
CA LYS A 206 13.03 17.64 -0.78
C LYS A 206 11.74 16.85 -0.50
N LEU A 207 11.73 15.59 -0.92
CA LEU A 207 10.63 14.68 -0.60
C LEU A 207 10.54 14.51 0.93
N LYS A 208 9.36 14.72 1.50
CA LYS A 208 9.00 14.24 2.83
C LYS A 208 8.25 12.93 2.64
N PHE A 209 8.86 11.84 3.03
CA PHE A 209 8.29 10.52 2.83
C PHE A 209 7.44 10.11 4.03
N HIS A 210 6.17 9.84 3.77
CA HIS A 210 5.21 9.34 4.74
C HIS A 210 4.75 7.95 4.28
N PRO A 211 5.34 6.88 4.80
CA PRO A 211 4.91 5.54 4.45
C PRO A 211 3.55 5.21 5.04
N SER A 212 2.78 4.36 4.37
CA SER A 212 1.47 3.87 4.81
C SER A 212 1.42 2.36 4.98
N ALA A 213 2.24 1.58 4.28
CA ALA A 213 2.30 0.12 4.45
C ALA A 213 3.67 -0.45 4.12
N LEU A 214 3.96 -1.66 4.60
CA LEU A 214 5.07 -2.46 4.14
C LEU A 214 4.70 -3.93 4.00
N ALA A 215 5.30 -4.61 3.02
CA ALA A 215 5.22 -6.06 2.89
C ALA A 215 6.48 -6.63 2.24
N LYS A 216 6.81 -7.88 2.53
CA LYS A 216 7.94 -8.59 1.93
C LYS A 216 7.46 -9.57 0.88
N ASN A 217 7.97 -9.44 -0.33
CA ASN A 217 7.67 -10.39 -1.40
C ASN A 217 8.26 -11.77 -1.05
N PRO A 218 7.44 -12.85 -0.98
CA PRO A 218 7.92 -14.16 -0.55
C PRO A 218 8.85 -14.83 -1.56
N LEU A 219 8.83 -14.42 -2.84
CA LEU A 219 9.64 -14.99 -3.91
C LEU A 219 10.97 -14.26 -4.08
N THR A 220 10.95 -12.91 -4.15
CA THR A 220 12.14 -12.09 -4.39
C THR A 220 12.85 -11.66 -3.12
N LYS A 221 12.21 -11.81 -1.95
CA LYS A 221 12.69 -11.34 -0.62
C LYS A 221 12.84 -9.83 -0.53
N GLN A 222 12.37 -9.09 -1.52
CA GLN A 222 12.39 -7.63 -1.51
C GLN A 222 11.27 -7.07 -0.64
N TRP A 223 11.57 -5.97 0.03
CA TRP A 223 10.59 -5.16 0.73
C TRP A 223 9.90 -4.21 -0.23
N TYR A 224 8.60 -4.12 -0.11
CA TYR A 224 7.75 -3.15 -0.77
C TYR A 224 7.21 -2.22 0.30
N ILE A 225 7.39 -0.91 0.10
CA ILE A 225 6.94 0.14 1.01
C ILE A 225 6.03 1.08 0.24
N LEU A 226 4.83 1.25 0.75
CA LEU A 226 3.80 2.09 0.16
C LEU A 226 3.81 3.47 0.80
N SER A 227 3.45 4.49 0.05
CA SER A 227 3.13 5.81 0.56
C SER A 227 1.90 6.35 -0.16
N SER A 228 0.80 6.40 0.56
CA SER A 228 -0.45 7.00 0.10
C SER A 228 -0.29 8.49 -0.15
N PHE A 229 0.30 9.20 0.80
CA PHE A 229 0.53 10.65 0.71
C PHE A 229 1.40 11.04 -0.49
N ASN A 230 2.49 10.32 -0.73
CA ASN A 230 3.43 10.63 -1.81
C ASN A 230 3.03 10.01 -3.14
N LYS A 231 2.06 9.09 -3.16
CA LYS A 231 1.67 8.24 -4.30
C LYS A 231 2.88 7.53 -4.89
N LEU A 232 3.58 6.81 -4.02
CA LEU A 232 4.80 6.07 -4.37
C LEU A 232 4.75 4.63 -3.85
N LEU A 233 5.28 3.71 -4.65
CA LEU A 233 5.66 2.37 -4.24
C LEU A 233 7.19 2.28 -4.31
N VAL A 234 7.81 1.99 -3.17
CA VAL A 234 9.26 1.85 -3.03
C VAL A 234 9.60 0.37 -2.92
N VAL A 235 10.61 -0.06 -3.66
CA VAL A 235 11.16 -1.43 -3.56
C VAL A 235 12.56 -1.35 -2.99
N ALA A 236 12.80 -2.09 -1.91
CA ALA A 236 14.09 -2.21 -1.25
C ALA A 236 14.54 -3.68 -1.18
N ASP A 237 15.82 -3.91 -0.99
CA ASP A 237 16.34 -5.26 -0.75
C ASP A 237 16.03 -5.76 0.67
N ASP A 238 16.53 -6.94 1.04
CA ASP A 238 16.30 -7.57 2.34
C ASP A 238 16.89 -6.80 3.54
N LYS A 239 17.77 -5.82 3.26
CA LYS A 239 18.39 -4.92 4.26
C LYS A 239 17.77 -3.53 4.29
N PHE A 240 16.67 -3.33 3.60
CA PHE A 240 16.00 -2.04 3.41
C PHE A 240 16.79 -1.01 2.57
N ASP A 241 17.80 -1.44 1.81
CA ASP A 241 18.44 -0.57 0.83
C ASP A 241 17.52 -0.34 -0.36
N VAL A 242 17.08 0.91 -0.55
CA VAL A 242 16.14 1.30 -1.61
C VAL A 242 16.74 1.02 -2.99
N GLN A 243 16.04 0.24 -3.80
CA GLN A 243 16.48 -0.15 -5.13
C GLN A 243 15.72 0.60 -6.24
N GLN A 244 14.41 0.75 -6.08
CA GLN A 244 13.52 1.32 -7.10
C GLN A 244 12.36 2.08 -6.47
N VAL A 245 11.81 3.04 -7.21
CA VAL A 245 10.66 3.83 -6.83
C VAL A 245 9.72 3.96 -8.02
N TYR A 246 8.45 3.71 -7.80
CA TYR A 246 7.40 3.73 -8.80
C TYR A 246 6.30 4.71 -8.42
N PRO A 247 5.93 5.66 -9.28
CA PRO A 247 4.75 6.47 -9.05
C PRO A 247 3.48 5.63 -9.21
N LEU A 248 2.52 5.86 -8.34
CA LEU A 248 1.20 5.24 -8.38
C LEU A 248 0.24 6.11 -9.22
N SER A 249 -0.65 5.45 -9.96
CA SER A 249 -1.68 6.12 -10.75
C SER A 249 -2.87 6.55 -9.89
N SER A 250 -3.85 7.20 -10.51
CA SER A 250 -5.12 7.56 -9.88
C SER A 250 -6.00 6.36 -9.49
N GLU A 251 -5.70 5.15 -9.97
CA GLU A 251 -6.36 3.91 -9.52
C GLU A 251 -6.12 3.61 -8.04
N PHE A 252 -5.00 4.10 -7.50
CA PHE A 252 -4.66 4.00 -6.09
C PHE A 252 -5.22 5.23 -5.37
N LEU A 253 -6.50 5.18 -4.98
CA LEU A 253 -7.19 6.33 -4.38
C LEU A 253 -6.53 6.73 -3.06
N GLN A 254 -6.55 5.85 -2.08
CA GLN A 254 -5.89 6.01 -0.79
C GLN A 254 -5.34 4.65 -0.35
N PRO A 255 -4.15 4.27 -0.86
CA PRO A 255 -3.57 2.96 -0.61
C PRO A 255 -2.95 2.89 0.79
N GLU A 256 -3.53 2.08 1.69
CA GLU A 256 -3.12 2.02 3.10
C GLU A 256 -2.62 0.64 3.54
N GLY A 257 -3.01 -0.45 2.88
CA GLY A 257 -2.52 -1.77 3.24
C GLY A 257 -1.88 -2.54 2.08
N MET A 258 -1.04 -3.52 2.40
CA MET A 258 -0.34 -4.31 1.39
C MET A 258 -0.02 -5.72 1.87
N ALA A 259 -0.30 -6.72 1.04
CA ALA A 259 0.07 -8.11 1.30
C ALA A 259 0.51 -8.84 0.04
N PHE A 260 1.31 -9.90 0.21
CA PHE A 260 1.63 -10.85 -0.85
C PHE A 260 1.05 -12.21 -0.53
N ASP A 261 0.52 -12.91 -1.54
CA ASP A 261 0.24 -14.33 -1.40
C ASP A 261 1.50 -15.19 -1.66
N LYS A 262 1.38 -16.50 -1.41
CA LYS A 262 2.50 -17.45 -1.59
C LYS A 262 2.96 -17.60 -3.05
N GLN A 263 2.13 -17.20 -4.03
CA GLN A 263 2.49 -17.14 -5.45
C GLN A 263 3.19 -15.84 -5.82
N GLY A 264 3.34 -14.90 -4.88
CA GLY A 264 3.93 -13.59 -5.10
C GLY A 264 2.96 -12.57 -5.70
N ASN A 265 1.66 -12.87 -5.81
CA ASN A 265 0.70 -11.85 -6.23
C ASN A 265 0.63 -10.76 -5.17
N LEU A 266 0.64 -9.49 -5.62
CA LEU A 266 0.59 -8.31 -4.78
C LEU A 266 -0.86 -7.85 -4.61
N TYR A 267 -1.27 -7.60 -3.38
CA TYR A 267 -2.57 -7.04 -3.04
C TYR A 267 -2.36 -5.70 -2.32
N ILE A 268 -3.11 -4.67 -2.71
CA ILE A 268 -3.08 -3.34 -2.11
C ILE A 268 -4.51 -2.94 -1.79
N SER A 269 -4.81 -2.66 -0.52
CA SER A 269 -6.07 -2.07 -0.09
C SER A 269 -6.06 -0.56 -0.35
N ASN A 270 -7.21 -0.03 -0.69
CA ASN A 270 -7.44 1.39 -0.81
C ASN A 270 -8.71 1.74 -0.08
N GLU A 271 -8.64 2.73 0.77
CA GLU A 271 -9.84 3.33 1.35
C GLU A 271 -10.74 3.91 0.27
N GLY A 272 -12.02 3.89 0.56
CA GLY A 272 -13.03 4.60 -0.20
C GLY A 272 -13.23 6.02 0.30
N ASP A 273 -14.21 6.65 -0.27
CA ASP A 273 -14.66 7.99 0.11
C ASP A 273 -16.19 8.10 -0.01
N LYS A 274 -16.73 9.30 0.04
CA LYS A 274 -18.19 9.55 -0.08
C LYS A 274 -18.80 9.07 -1.40
N VAL A 275 -18.00 8.82 -2.42
CA VAL A 275 -18.43 8.46 -3.78
C VAL A 275 -17.87 7.13 -4.27
N SER A 276 -16.84 6.62 -3.62
CA SER A 276 -16.12 5.39 -4.00
C SER A 276 -16.04 4.42 -2.83
N SER A 277 -16.38 3.16 -3.02
CA SER A 277 -16.18 2.12 -2.02
C SER A 277 -14.70 1.82 -1.82
N GLY A 278 -14.32 1.35 -0.63
CA GLY A 278 -13.04 0.71 -0.40
C GLY A 278 -12.81 -0.42 -1.40
N ASN A 279 -11.57 -0.73 -1.71
CA ASN A 279 -11.27 -1.79 -2.64
C ASN A 279 -9.90 -2.42 -2.38
N ILE A 280 -9.69 -3.62 -2.92
CA ILE A 280 -8.39 -4.27 -2.98
C ILE A 280 -8.01 -4.44 -4.45
N LEU A 281 -6.83 -3.96 -4.82
CA LEU A 281 -6.23 -4.15 -6.14
C LEU A 281 -5.25 -5.33 -6.07
N MET A 282 -5.48 -6.36 -6.88
CA MET A 282 -4.59 -7.52 -7.00
C MET A 282 -3.81 -7.46 -8.30
N PHE A 283 -2.50 -7.59 -8.21
CA PHE A 283 -1.56 -7.63 -9.33
C PHE A 283 -0.90 -8.99 -9.40
N LYS A 284 -1.16 -9.70 -10.49
CA LYS A 284 -0.59 -11.03 -10.69
C LYS A 284 0.92 -10.96 -10.90
N TYR A 285 1.65 -11.80 -10.19
CA TYR A 285 3.08 -12.01 -10.42
C TYR A 285 3.30 -12.82 -11.70
N THR A 286 4.24 -12.39 -12.53
CA THR A 286 4.67 -13.10 -13.74
C THR A 286 6.19 -13.08 -13.78
N ALA A 287 6.81 -14.23 -13.50
CA ALA A 287 8.27 -14.36 -13.55
C ALA A 287 8.82 -13.99 -14.95
N GLY A 288 9.88 -13.22 -15.01
CA GLY A 288 10.58 -12.90 -16.25
C GLY A 288 9.97 -11.78 -17.11
N LYS A 289 9.07 -10.98 -16.56
CA LYS A 289 8.61 -9.72 -17.21
C LYS A 289 9.25 -8.50 -16.60
#